data_02a77bceb1ac0610d6cbb8c36ece1a2e
#
_entry.id   02a77bceb1ac0610d6cbb8c36ece1a2e
#
_cell.length_a   1.000
_cell.length_b   1.000
_cell.length_c   1.000
_cell.angle_alpha   90.00
_cell.angle_beta   90.00
_cell.angle_gamma   90.00
#
_symmetry.space_group_name_H-M   'P 1'
#
loop_
_entity.id
_entity.type
_entity.pdbx_description
1 polymer ?
#
loop_
_entity_poly.entity_id
_entity_poly.type
_entity_poly.pdbx_seq_one_letter_code
_entity_poly.pdbx_strand_id
1 'polypeptide(L)'
;MDGAFMLRQGAPKDLQALTDLSVEAFQPSFAEGVLDTLQTALNLPNYRSNVEDGLRKRLGVCVSLQEAGGEISQRGASSTEGQRRGCEGQYVLLVAQDCRDGALVGMVELGVLPCPIPMERRPAPDLPYLVNLAVRPCARRRGLGAELVKACHRLAKHEWGFTEMFLYVQKQNIAALSLYYSLGYVCEWQEPVWYKLKNGGQRMQRNPKMFLRKDQL
;
A
#
# COMPACT_ATOMS: atom_id res chain seq x y z
N MET A 1 -20.72 -1.55 -22.26
CA MET A 1 -21.26 -1.78 -20.91
C MET A 1 -20.08 -1.78 -19.96
N ASP A 2 -19.85 -0.67 -19.29
CA ASP A 2 -18.73 -0.54 -18.36
C ASP A 2 -19.02 -1.39 -17.13
N GLY A 3 -18.25 -2.46 -16.97
CA GLY A 3 -18.39 -3.36 -15.84
C GLY A 3 -18.20 -2.58 -14.53
N ALA A 4 -19.21 -2.60 -13.70
CA ALA A 4 -19.13 -2.00 -12.37
C ALA A 4 -18.16 -2.82 -11.51
N PHE A 5 -17.37 -2.13 -10.69
CA PHE A 5 -16.51 -2.74 -9.69
C PHE A 5 -17.08 -2.47 -8.31
N MET A 6 -17.04 -3.47 -7.45
CA MET A 6 -17.36 -3.33 -6.05
C MET A 6 -16.08 -3.27 -5.23
N LEU A 7 -15.95 -2.23 -4.41
CA LEU A 7 -14.87 -2.11 -3.43
C LEU A 7 -15.34 -2.66 -2.10
N ARG A 8 -14.52 -3.52 -1.50
CA ARG A 8 -14.79 -4.08 -0.16
C ARG A 8 -13.47 -4.36 0.57
N GLN A 9 -13.56 -4.66 1.83
CA GLN A 9 -12.44 -5.16 2.60
C GLN A 9 -12.08 -6.59 2.15
N GLY A 10 -10.78 -6.88 2.11
CA GLY A 10 -10.28 -8.23 1.87
C GLY A 10 -10.58 -9.16 3.03
N ALA A 11 -10.82 -10.42 2.73
CA ALA A 11 -11.14 -11.47 3.69
C ALA A 11 -10.21 -12.67 3.52
N PRO A 12 -10.08 -13.56 4.53
CA PRO A 12 -9.23 -14.74 4.45
C PRO A 12 -9.49 -15.62 3.22
N LYS A 13 -10.73 -15.71 2.78
CA LYS A 13 -11.14 -16.44 1.55
C LYS A 13 -10.51 -15.88 0.27
N ASP A 14 -10.06 -14.63 0.29
CA ASP A 14 -9.47 -13.96 -0.86
C ASP A 14 -7.97 -14.24 -1.00
N LEU A 15 -7.35 -14.93 -0.04
CA LEU A 15 -5.90 -15.12 0.07
C LEU A 15 -5.27 -15.60 -1.25
N GLN A 16 -5.84 -16.64 -1.86
CA GLN A 16 -5.31 -17.19 -3.10
C GLN A 16 -5.37 -16.18 -4.26
N ALA A 17 -6.52 -15.54 -4.45
CA ALA A 17 -6.73 -14.55 -5.51
C ALA A 17 -5.86 -13.29 -5.31
N LEU A 18 -5.62 -12.89 -4.06
CA LEU A 18 -4.72 -11.78 -3.70
C LEU A 18 -3.26 -12.14 -3.91
N THR A 19 -2.88 -13.38 -3.62
CA THR A 19 -1.52 -13.88 -3.92
C THR A 19 -1.26 -13.85 -5.42
N ASP A 20 -2.20 -14.37 -6.22
CA ASP A 20 -2.09 -14.35 -7.68
C ASP A 20 -1.98 -12.92 -8.23
N LEU A 21 -2.84 -12.02 -7.75
CA LEU A 21 -2.83 -10.61 -8.15
C LEU A 21 -1.52 -9.92 -7.76
N SER A 22 -1.02 -10.17 -6.55
CA SER A 22 0.23 -9.59 -6.07
C SER A 22 1.43 -10.10 -6.87
N VAL A 23 1.50 -11.39 -7.13
CA VAL A 23 2.56 -12.00 -7.95
C VAL A 23 2.52 -11.42 -9.36
N GLU A 24 1.35 -11.35 -9.99
CA GLU A 24 1.17 -10.78 -11.33
C GLU A 24 1.58 -9.29 -11.40
N ALA A 25 1.25 -8.51 -10.38
CA ALA A 25 1.48 -7.06 -10.36
C ALA A 25 2.92 -6.66 -10.03
N PHE A 26 3.56 -7.41 -9.12
CA PHE A 26 4.86 -7.02 -8.55
C PHE A 26 6.00 -7.95 -8.95
N GLN A 27 5.73 -8.95 -9.79
CA GLN A 27 6.76 -9.78 -10.36
C GLN A 27 7.75 -8.91 -11.14
N PRO A 28 9.07 -9.04 -10.91
CA PRO A 28 10.05 -8.31 -11.71
C PRO A 28 9.79 -8.57 -13.20
N SER A 29 9.61 -7.51 -13.96
CA SER A 29 9.40 -7.65 -15.40
C SER A 29 10.63 -8.33 -16.00
N PHE A 30 10.41 -9.31 -16.87
CA PHE A 30 11.44 -10.08 -17.59
C PHE A 30 12.35 -9.21 -18.49
N ALA A 31 12.23 -7.90 -18.46
CA ALA A 31 12.93 -6.97 -19.35
C ALA A 31 14.38 -6.63 -18.93
N GLU A 32 14.85 -7.10 -17.79
CA GLU A 32 16.18 -6.73 -17.25
C GLU A 32 17.21 -7.87 -17.32
N GLY A 33 17.50 -8.37 -18.52
CA GLY A 33 18.64 -9.25 -18.77
C GLY A 33 18.42 -10.75 -18.51
N VAL A 34 18.99 -11.59 -19.36
CA VAL A 34 18.81 -13.07 -19.36
C VAL A 34 19.23 -13.74 -18.04
N LEU A 35 20.25 -13.21 -17.36
CA LEU A 35 20.72 -13.75 -16.08
C LEU A 35 19.78 -13.45 -14.91
N ASP A 36 19.17 -12.26 -14.87
CA ASP A 36 18.15 -11.92 -13.88
C ASP A 36 16.86 -12.73 -14.11
N THR A 37 16.57 -13.08 -15.36
CA THR A 37 15.40 -13.89 -15.74
C THR A 37 15.49 -15.32 -15.18
N LEU A 38 16.65 -15.95 -15.28
CA LEU A 38 16.85 -17.31 -14.74
C LEU A 38 16.81 -17.30 -13.21
N GLN A 39 17.42 -16.32 -12.57
CA GLN A 39 17.43 -16.20 -11.12
C GLN A 39 16.03 -15.88 -10.57
N THR A 40 15.25 -15.08 -11.29
CA THR A 40 13.84 -14.80 -10.96
C THR A 40 12.97 -16.03 -11.13
N ALA A 41 13.15 -16.81 -12.22
CA ALA A 41 12.41 -18.03 -12.44
C ALA A 41 12.68 -19.11 -11.37
N LEU A 42 13.93 -19.22 -10.92
CA LEU A 42 14.33 -20.13 -9.84
C LEU A 42 13.78 -19.70 -8.46
N ASN A 43 13.58 -18.40 -8.26
CA ASN A 43 13.08 -17.85 -6.99
C ASN A 43 11.55 -17.66 -6.96
N LEU A 44 10.84 -17.85 -8.06
CA LEU A 44 9.39 -17.67 -8.17
C LEU A 44 8.58 -18.43 -7.11
N PRO A 45 8.85 -19.73 -6.85
CA PRO A 45 8.12 -20.47 -5.83
C PRO A 45 8.30 -19.85 -4.43
N ASN A 46 9.52 -19.46 -4.08
CA ASN A 46 9.83 -18.80 -2.81
C ASN A 46 9.20 -17.41 -2.73
N TYR A 47 9.19 -16.65 -3.84
CA TYR A 47 8.55 -15.35 -3.90
C TYR A 47 7.05 -15.45 -3.66
N ARG A 48 6.38 -16.38 -4.34
CA ARG A 48 4.94 -16.64 -4.16
C ARG A 48 4.61 -17.02 -2.71
N SER A 49 5.37 -17.94 -2.11
CA SER A 49 5.19 -18.35 -0.72
C SER A 49 5.37 -17.18 0.25
N ASN A 50 6.39 -16.36 0.05
CA ASN A 50 6.63 -15.18 0.89
C ASN A 50 5.49 -14.14 0.78
N VAL A 51 4.94 -13.94 -0.42
CA VAL A 51 3.78 -13.06 -0.64
C VAL A 51 2.55 -13.63 0.07
N GLU A 52 2.29 -14.92 -0.08
CA GLU A 52 1.17 -15.60 0.55
C GLU A 52 1.24 -15.54 2.07
N ASP A 53 2.40 -15.84 2.67
CA ASP A 53 2.61 -15.77 4.11
C ASP A 53 2.46 -14.35 4.65
N GLY A 54 2.95 -13.37 3.91
CA GLY A 54 2.75 -11.96 4.24
C GLY A 54 1.27 -11.56 4.21
N LEU A 55 0.53 -11.96 3.18
CA LEU A 55 -0.91 -11.70 3.07
C LEU A 55 -1.72 -12.43 4.14
N ARG A 56 -1.38 -13.68 4.42
CA ARG A 56 -2.04 -14.49 5.48
C ARG A 56 -1.93 -13.81 6.85
N LYS A 57 -0.75 -13.32 7.20
CA LYS A 57 -0.55 -12.56 8.45
C LYS A 57 -1.38 -11.28 8.47
N ARG A 58 -1.40 -10.52 7.39
CA ARG A 58 -2.14 -9.25 7.29
C ARG A 58 -3.66 -9.45 7.27
N LEU A 59 -4.15 -10.46 6.57
CA LEU A 59 -5.57 -10.82 6.59
C LEU A 59 -6.01 -11.32 7.97
N GLY A 60 -5.15 -12.03 8.70
CA GLY A 60 -5.40 -12.42 10.09
C GLY A 60 -5.56 -11.20 11.01
N VAL A 61 -4.73 -10.18 10.84
CA VAL A 61 -4.88 -8.90 11.57
C VAL A 61 -6.20 -8.22 11.23
N CYS A 62 -6.59 -8.17 9.94
CA CYS A 62 -7.88 -7.62 9.53
C CYS A 62 -9.07 -8.33 10.19
N VAL A 63 -9.04 -9.66 10.28
CA VAL A 63 -10.10 -10.43 10.93
C VAL A 63 -10.19 -10.11 12.42
N SER A 64 -9.06 -10.01 13.10
CA SER A 64 -9.03 -9.68 14.53
C SER A 64 -9.61 -8.30 14.83
N LEU A 65 -9.41 -7.32 13.94
CA LEU A 65 -9.99 -5.99 14.07
C LEU A 65 -11.51 -5.99 13.85
N GLN A 66 -12.03 -6.82 12.95
CA GLN A 66 -13.49 -6.95 12.73
C GLN A 66 -14.17 -7.63 13.90
N GLU A 67 -13.57 -8.66 14.49
CA GLU A 67 -14.12 -9.36 15.67
C GLU A 67 -14.07 -8.48 16.94
N ALA A 68 -13.06 -7.61 17.06
CA ALA A 68 -12.97 -6.64 18.15
C ALA A 68 -13.91 -5.43 17.99
N GLY A 69 -14.45 -5.18 16.79
CA GLY A 69 -15.36 -4.09 16.47
C GLY A 69 -16.83 -4.32 16.87
N GLY A 70 -17.14 -5.41 17.53
CA GLY A 70 -18.42 -5.62 18.22
C GLY A 70 -18.53 -4.70 19.44
N GLU A 71 -19.33 -3.63 19.31
CA GLU A 71 -19.68 -2.63 20.33
C GLU A 71 -18.62 -1.54 20.62
N ILE A 72 -18.65 -0.50 19.81
CA ILE A 72 -18.17 0.83 20.24
C ILE A 72 -19.22 1.40 21.21
N SER A 73 -19.09 1.00 22.48
CA SER A 73 -19.81 1.67 23.57
C SER A 73 -19.20 3.05 23.76
N GLN A 74 -20.00 4.07 23.46
CA GLN A 74 -19.72 5.46 23.83
C GLN A 74 -19.51 5.53 25.34
N ARG A 75 -18.27 5.64 25.81
CA ARG A 75 -17.97 6.09 27.16
C ARG A 75 -17.16 7.37 27.08
N GLY A 76 -17.82 8.39 27.57
CA GLY A 76 -17.52 9.70 28.03
C GLY A 76 -16.09 10.25 27.91
N ALA A 77 -16.04 11.43 27.32
CA ALA A 77 -14.93 12.34 27.43
C ALA A 77 -14.65 12.68 28.91
N SER A 78 -13.45 12.37 29.35
CA SER A 78 -12.85 12.95 30.54
C SER A 78 -11.42 13.33 30.19
N SER A 79 -11.20 14.62 30.17
CA SER A 79 -9.92 15.30 30.01
C SER A 79 -8.93 14.88 31.09
N THR A 80 -7.76 14.37 30.69
CA THR A 80 -6.45 14.67 31.36
C THR A 80 -5.30 14.12 30.51
N GLU A 81 -4.39 15.02 30.17
CA GLU A 81 -2.98 14.89 29.85
C GLU A 81 -2.40 13.60 29.24
N GLY A 82 -1.84 13.75 28.01
CA GLY A 82 -0.50 13.24 27.74
C GLY A 82 -0.32 11.75 27.49
N GLN A 83 -1.31 11.02 27.01
CA GLN A 83 -1.08 9.63 26.59
C GLN A 83 -1.27 9.53 25.08
N ARG A 84 -0.13 9.42 24.37
CA ARG A 84 -0.11 9.01 22.96
C ARG A 84 -0.95 7.75 22.84
N ARG A 85 -2.16 7.88 22.31
CA ARG A 85 -2.90 6.71 21.82
C ARG A 85 -2.08 6.18 20.64
N GLY A 86 -1.28 5.15 20.89
CA GLY A 86 -0.58 4.44 19.86
C GLY A 86 -1.59 3.97 18.84
N CYS A 87 -1.47 4.46 17.61
CA CYS A 87 -2.23 3.96 16.47
C CYS A 87 -1.71 2.58 16.04
N GLU A 88 -1.12 1.82 16.98
CA GLU A 88 -0.68 0.46 16.76
C GLU A 88 -1.89 -0.39 16.42
N GLY A 89 -1.97 -0.80 15.14
CA GLY A 89 -2.98 -1.73 14.66
C GLY A 89 -3.96 -1.22 13.63
N GLN A 90 -3.95 0.05 13.25
CA GLN A 90 -4.80 0.50 12.13
C GLN A 90 -4.22 -0.03 10.81
N TYR A 91 -4.91 -1.01 10.24
CA TYR A 91 -4.55 -1.62 8.96
C TYR A 91 -5.82 -2.09 8.24
N VAL A 92 -5.86 -1.87 6.93
CA VAL A 92 -6.92 -2.38 6.07
C VAL A 92 -6.35 -2.82 4.72
N LEU A 93 -6.85 -3.91 4.20
CA LEU A 93 -6.67 -4.34 2.84
C LEU A 93 -8.00 -4.18 2.11
N LEU A 94 -8.03 -3.31 1.09
CA LEU A 94 -9.19 -3.12 0.24
C LEU A 94 -9.00 -3.90 -1.06
N VAL A 95 -10.07 -4.50 -1.55
CA VAL A 95 -10.11 -5.23 -2.81
C VAL A 95 -11.17 -4.68 -3.74
N ALA A 96 -10.89 -4.75 -5.03
CA ALA A 96 -11.84 -4.45 -6.09
C ALA A 96 -12.27 -5.76 -6.77
N GLN A 97 -13.57 -6.01 -6.77
CA GLN A 97 -14.19 -7.19 -7.35
C GLN A 97 -15.00 -6.78 -8.59
N ASP A 98 -14.81 -7.46 -9.70
CA ASP A 98 -15.63 -7.28 -10.89
C ASP A 98 -17.04 -7.82 -10.60
N CYS A 99 -18.07 -7.00 -10.85
CA CYS A 99 -19.45 -7.40 -10.58
C CYS A 99 -20.01 -8.44 -11.55
N ARG A 100 -19.31 -8.73 -12.65
CA ARG A 100 -19.76 -9.66 -13.68
C ARG A 100 -19.49 -11.11 -13.32
N ASP A 101 -18.30 -11.39 -12.82
CA ASP A 101 -17.81 -12.76 -12.55
C ASP A 101 -17.32 -12.95 -11.12
N GLY A 102 -17.29 -11.87 -10.33
CA GLY A 102 -16.82 -11.91 -8.95
C GLY A 102 -15.29 -11.98 -8.81
N ALA A 103 -14.53 -11.87 -9.90
CA ALA A 103 -13.07 -11.95 -9.85
C ALA A 103 -12.45 -10.73 -9.14
N LEU A 104 -11.40 -10.95 -8.36
CA LEU A 104 -10.60 -9.86 -7.81
C LEU A 104 -9.69 -9.27 -8.89
N VAL A 105 -9.86 -7.99 -9.16
CA VAL A 105 -9.16 -7.27 -10.23
C VAL A 105 -8.26 -6.16 -9.73
N GLY A 106 -8.32 -5.84 -8.44
CA GLY A 106 -7.46 -4.85 -7.82
C GLY A 106 -7.36 -4.99 -6.32
N MET A 107 -6.31 -4.44 -5.75
CA MET A 107 -6.10 -4.36 -4.30
C MET A 107 -5.28 -3.14 -3.93
N VAL A 108 -5.40 -2.72 -2.67
CA VAL A 108 -4.55 -1.73 -2.02
C VAL A 108 -4.52 -1.99 -0.52
N GLU A 109 -3.40 -1.72 0.10
CA GLU A 109 -3.24 -1.81 1.55
C GLU A 109 -3.02 -0.41 2.12
N LEU A 110 -3.61 -0.16 3.28
CA LEU A 110 -3.44 1.06 4.05
C LEU A 110 -3.16 0.70 5.50
N GLY A 111 -2.08 1.23 6.06
CA GLY A 111 -1.72 1.05 7.46
C GLY A 111 -1.23 2.35 8.06
N VAL A 112 -1.16 2.44 9.38
CA VAL A 112 -0.58 3.60 10.09
C VAL A 112 0.82 3.23 10.56
N LEU A 113 1.81 4.00 10.13
CA LEU A 113 3.22 3.79 10.43
C LEU A 113 3.92 5.11 10.79
N PRO A 114 4.98 5.07 11.62
CA PRO A 114 5.85 6.22 11.78
C PRO A 114 6.38 6.71 10.43
N CYS A 115 6.24 7.99 10.16
CA CYS A 115 6.70 8.58 8.91
C CYS A 115 8.23 8.44 8.80
N PRO A 116 8.76 7.68 7.82
CA PRO A 116 10.17 7.28 7.81
C PRO A 116 11.11 8.34 7.25
N ILE A 117 10.61 9.51 6.87
CA ILE A 117 11.48 10.58 6.39
C ILE A 117 12.24 11.20 7.56
N PRO A 118 13.52 11.58 7.35
CA PRO A 118 14.22 12.46 8.25
C PRO A 118 13.57 13.85 8.19
N MET A 119 12.36 13.96 8.73
CA MET A 119 11.76 15.24 8.99
C MET A 119 12.43 15.81 10.24
N GLU A 120 12.63 17.11 10.25
CA GLU A 120 13.16 17.85 11.41
C GLU A 120 12.31 17.67 12.68
N ARG A 121 11.11 17.11 12.52
CA ARG A 121 10.18 16.79 13.60
C ARG A 121 10.51 15.44 14.22
N ARG A 122 11.10 15.43 15.38
CA ARG A 122 11.24 14.23 16.20
C ARG A 122 10.34 14.35 17.44
N PRO A 123 9.54 13.32 17.76
CA PRO A 123 9.40 12.04 17.09
C PRO A 123 8.60 12.16 15.77
N ALA A 124 8.89 11.28 14.82
CA ALA A 124 8.15 11.20 13.56
C ALA A 124 6.66 10.93 13.85
N PRO A 125 5.73 11.67 13.21
CA PRO A 125 4.31 11.40 13.38
C PRO A 125 3.93 10.06 12.76
N ASP A 126 2.98 9.36 13.37
CA ASP A 126 2.33 8.21 12.75
C ASP A 126 1.35 8.71 11.70
N LEU A 127 1.50 8.27 10.47
CA LEU A 127 0.66 8.70 9.34
C LEU A 127 0.15 7.48 8.56
N PRO A 128 -1.01 7.60 7.90
CA PRO A 128 -1.48 6.59 6.97
C PRO A 128 -0.49 6.39 5.82
N TYR A 129 -0.12 5.15 5.61
CA TYR A 129 0.82 4.71 4.59
C TYR A 129 0.14 3.77 3.59
N LEU A 130 0.08 4.19 2.33
CA LEU A 130 -0.49 3.40 1.25
C LEU A 130 0.57 2.52 0.61
N VAL A 131 0.29 1.22 0.53
CA VAL A 131 1.19 0.25 -0.08
C VAL A 131 0.44 -0.74 -0.97
N ASN A 132 1.17 -1.47 -1.79
CA ASN A 132 0.70 -2.61 -2.56
C ASN A 132 -0.55 -2.32 -3.42
N LEU A 133 -0.64 -1.11 -4.00
CA LEU A 133 -1.66 -0.82 -5.01
C LEU A 133 -1.39 -1.67 -6.26
N ALA A 134 -2.29 -2.57 -6.56
CA ALA A 134 -2.23 -3.44 -7.73
C ALA A 134 -3.57 -3.47 -8.47
N VAL A 135 -3.51 -3.46 -9.79
CA VAL A 135 -4.68 -3.62 -10.68
C VAL A 135 -4.29 -4.56 -11.81
N ARG A 136 -5.11 -5.61 -12.02
CA ARG A 136 -4.90 -6.56 -13.12
C ARG A 136 -4.84 -5.84 -14.47
N PRO A 137 -4.00 -6.29 -15.42
CA PRO A 137 -3.87 -5.65 -16.73
C PRO A 137 -5.20 -5.45 -17.45
N CYS A 138 -6.11 -6.41 -17.40
CA CYS A 138 -7.42 -6.36 -18.04
C CYS A 138 -8.37 -5.30 -17.44
N ALA A 139 -8.11 -4.84 -16.21
CA ALA A 139 -8.90 -3.82 -15.52
C ALA A 139 -8.21 -2.44 -15.44
N ARG A 140 -6.99 -2.31 -15.98
CA ARG A 140 -6.26 -1.04 -16.01
C ARG A 140 -6.92 -0.02 -16.94
N ARG A 141 -6.54 1.26 -16.79
CA ARG A 141 -7.01 2.41 -17.60
C ARG A 141 -8.52 2.68 -17.53
N ARG A 142 -9.20 2.09 -16.54
CA ARG A 142 -10.65 2.25 -16.27
C ARG A 142 -10.91 3.04 -14.97
N GLY A 143 -9.90 3.75 -14.46
CA GLY A 143 -10.01 4.55 -13.24
C GLY A 143 -9.92 3.76 -11.92
N LEU A 144 -9.87 2.43 -11.95
CA LEU A 144 -9.95 1.57 -10.76
C LEU A 144 -8.85 1.87 -9.73
N GLY A 145 -7.61 2.10 -10.18
CA GLY A 145 -6.53 2.49 -9.26
C GLY A 145 -6.81 3.79 -8.52
N ALA A 146 -7.42 4.78 -9.21
CA ALA A 146 -7.82 6.02 -8.57
C ALA A 146 -8.93 5.82 -7.54
N GLU A 147 -9.92 4.98 -7.84
CA GLU A 147 -11.01 4.68 -6.92
C GLU A 147 -10.52 3.94 -5.66
N LEU A 148 -9.59 3.00 -5.79
CA LEU A 148 -8.94 2.35 -4.65
C LEU A 148 -8.21 3.35 -3.75
N VAL A 149 -7.41 4.26 -4.34
CA VAL A 149 -6.70 5.30 -3.57
C VAL A 149 -7.68 6.27 -2.92
N LYS A 150 -8.73 6.71 -3.61
CA LYS A 150 -9.78 7.57 -3.04
C LYS A 150 -10.54 6.87 -1.90
N ALA A 151 -10.74 5.56 -1.98
CA ALA A 151 -11.32 4.80 -0.87
C ALA A 151 -10.40 4.82 0.36
N CYS A 152 -9.07 4.69 0.18
CA CYS A 152 -8.10 4.87 1.26
C CYS A 152 -8.14 6.30 1.84
N HIS A 153 -8.27 7.34 0.98
CA HIS A 153 -8.42 8.73 1.47
C HIS A 153 -9.65 8.89 2.36
N ARG A 154 -10.80 8.36 1.90
CA ARG A 154 -12.05 8.44 2.69
C ARG A 154 -11.90 7.73 4.03
N LEU A 155 -11.31 6.55 4.05
CA LEU A 155 -11.10 5.78 5.27
C LEU A 155 -10.14 6.49 6.23
N ALA A 156 -8.98 6.95 5.74
CA ALA A 156 -8.01 7.68 6.54
C ALA A 156 -8.61 8.95 7.15
N LYS A 157 -9.40 9.70 6.36
CA LYS A 157 -10.02 10.96 6.80
C LYS A 157 -11.19 10.74 7.76
N HIS A 158 -12.17 9.92 7.37
CA HIS A 158 -13.45 9.85 8.08
C HIS A 158 -13.47 8.84 9.20
N GLU A 159 -12.74 7.72 9.04
CA GLU A 159 -12.72 6.66 10.05
C GLU A 159 -11.53 6.81 11.01
N TRP A 160 -10.38 7.22 10.48
CA TRP A 160 -9.15 7.31 11.27
C TRP A 160 -8.79 8.73 11.72
N GLY A 161 -9.45 9.76 11.16
CA GLY A 161 -9.27 11.17 11.56
C GLY A 161 -7.96 11.81 11.08
N PHE A 162 -7.30 11.25 10.07
CA PHE A 162 -6.09 11.83 9.51
C PHE A 162 -6.40 12.84 8.39
N THR A 163 -5.58 13.86 8.29
CA THR A 163 -5.66 14.87 7.22
C THR A 163 -4.58 14.68 6.15
N GLU A 164 -3.64 13.80 6.39
CA GLU A 164 -2.44 13.58 5.59
C GLU A 164 -2.23 12.10 5.37
N MET A 165 -1.57 11.75 4.26
CA MET A 165 -1.17 10.38 3.97
C MET A 165 0.06 10.37 3.08
N PHE A 166 0.84 9.29 3.12
CA PHE A 166 2.05 9.16 2.33
C PHE A 166 2.19 7.80 1.65
N LEU A 167 3.09 7.73 0.71
CA LEU A 167 3.47 6.50 0.03
C LEU A 167 4.90 6.58 -0.53
N TYR A 168 5.46 5.41 -0.82
CA TYR A 168 6.67 5.30 -1.64
C TYR A 168 6.33 4.73 -3.01
N VAL A 169 6.97 5.30 -4.04
CA VAL A 169 6.86 4.81 -5.41
C VAL A 169 8.23 4.81 -6.08
N GLN A 170 8.52 3.81 -6.89
CA GLN A 170 9.73 3.79 -7.69
C GLN A 170 9.69 4.90 -8.75
N LYS A 171 10.78 5.64 -8.90
CA LYS A 171 10.89 6.75 -9.89
C LYS A 171 10.58 6.30 -11.31
N GLN A 172 10.85 5.06 -11.65
CA GLN A 172 10.60 4.49 -12.98
C GLN A 172 9.14 4.08 -13.21
N ASN A 173 8.33 4.01 -12.15
CA ASN A 173 6.92 3.66 -12.27
C ASN A 173 6.08 4.88 -12.69
N ILE A 174 6.25 5.30 -13.95
CA ILE A 174 5.61 6.50 -14.50
C ILE A 174 4.08 6.43 -14.41
N ALA A 175 3.50 5.23 -14.61
CA ALA A 175 2.06 5.05 -14.54
C ALA A 175 1.51 5.32 -13.11
N ALA A 176 2.19 4.83 -12.09
CA ALA A 176 1.81 5.08 -10.70
C ALA A 176 2.06 6.55 -10.31
N LEU A 177 3.20 7.14 -10.73
CA LEU A 177 3.48 8.56 -10.50
C LEU A 177 2.41 9.45 -11.10
N SER A 178 2.03 9.21 -12.36
CA SER A 178 0.95 9.96 -13.03
C SER A 178 -0.37 9.85 -12.26
N LEU A 179 -0.70 8.65 -11.77
CA LEU A 179 -1.89 8.43 -10.95
C LEU A 179 -1.84 9.27 -9.66
N TYR A 180 -0.75 9.16 -8.89
CA TYR A 180 -0.64 9.85 -7.61
C TYR A 180 -0.60 11.37 -7.76
N TYR A 181 0.11 11.90 -8.76
CA TYR A 181 0.10 13.34 -9.05
C TYR A 181 -1.30 13.84 -9.44
N SER A 182 -2.05 13.06 -10.24
CA SER A 182 -3.44 13.40 -10.59
C SER A 182 -4.39 13.41 -9.39
N LEU A 183 -4.04 12.70 -8.31
CA LEU A 183 -4.77 12.67 -7.05
C LEU A 183 -4.28 13.69 -6.02
N GLY A 184 -3.34 14.57 -6.42
CA GLY A 184 -2.85 15.67 -5.60
C GLY A 184 -1.73 15.29 -4.63
N TYR A 185 -1.04 14.17 -4.83
CA TYR A 185 0.20 13.89 -4.14
C TYR A 185 1.34 14.78 -4.65
N VAL A 186 2.23 15.16 -3.77
CA VAL A 186 3.45 15.91 -4.10
C VAL A 186 4.68 15.11 -3.66
N CYS A 187 5.78 15.26 -4.41
CA CYS A 187 7.04 14.64 -4.03
C CYS A 187 7.73 15.53 -2.99
N GLU A 188 7.89 15.03 -1.77
CA GLU A 188 8.64 15.73 -0.71
C GLU A 188 10.11 15.32 -0.68
N TRP A 189 10.39 14.08 -1.03
CA TRP A 189 11.76 13.57 -0.98
C TRP A 189 11.97 12.48 -2.02
N GLN A 190 13.21 12.36 -2.47
CA GLN A 190 13.65 11.35 -3.42
C GLN A 190 14.94 10.70 -2.94
N GLU A 191 15.01 9.38 -3.00
CA GLU A 191 16.24 8.66 -2.74
C GLU A 191 17.34 9.09 -3.72
N PRO A 192 18.57 9.34 -3.24
CA PRO A 192 19.68 9.68 -4.10
C PRO A 192 20.01 8.51 -5.05
N VAL A 193 20.30 8.83 -6.30
CA VAL A 193 20.72 7.82 -7.30
C VAL A 193 22.03 7.14 -6.90
N TRP A 194 22.92 7.89 -6.22
CA TRP A 194 24.19 7.40 -5.70
C TRP A 194 24.17 7.39 -4.18
N TYR A 195 24.60 6.31 -3.56
CA TYR A 195 24.77 6.25 -2.12
C TYR A 195 26.17 5.74 -1.74
N LYS A 196 26.68 6.27 -0.64
CA LYS A 196 27.98 5.87 -0.08
C LYS A 196 27.83 4.54 0.65
N LEU A 197 28.71 3.60 0.31
CA LEU A 197 28.85 2.36 1.06
C LEU A 197 29.65 2.61 2.33
N LYS A 198 29.45 1.76 3.36
CA LYS A 198 30.19 1.85 4.64
C LYS A 198 31.72 1.74 4.48
N ASN A 199 32.21 1.10 3.41
CA ASN A 199 33.62 0.95 3.07
C ASN A 199 34.18 2.09 2.18
N GLY A 200 33.47 3.21 2.06
CA GLY A 200 33.91 4.38 1.29
C GLY A 200 33.64 4.35 -0.21
N GLY A 201 33.15 3.23 -0.75
CA GLY A 201 32.72 3.13 -2.14
C GLY A 201 31.39 3.85 -2.40
N GLN A 202 31.11 4.11 -3.67
CA GLN A 202 29.81 4.59 -4.12
C GLN A 202 29.13 3.52 -4.96
N ARG A 203 27.82 3.34 -4.78
CA ARG A 203 27.01 2.44 -5.61
C ARG A 203 25.81 3.18 -6.18
N MET A 204 25.54 2.96 -7.45
CA MET A 204 24.33 3.47 -8.11
C MET A 204 23.12 2.65 -7.67
N GLN A 205 22.08 3.35 -7.25
CA GLN A 205 20.79 2.73 -6.94
C GLN A 205 20.00 2.58 -8.23
N ARG A 206 19.69 1.34 -8.62
CA ARG A 206 18.98 1.07 -9.88
C ARG A 206 17.56 1.63 -9.89
N ASN A 207 16.86 1.53 -8.76
CA ASN A 207 15.44 1.91 -8.64
C ASN A 207 15.22 2.84 -7.44
N PRO A 208 15.65 4.12 -7.50
CA PRO A 208 15.43 5.06 -6.42
C PRO A 208 13.93 5.28 -6.19
N LYS A 209 13.54 5.33 -4.92
CA LYS A 209 12.16 5.59 -4.53
C LYS A 209 11.93 7.08 -4.36
N MET A 210 10.71 7.49 -4.62
CA MET A 210 10.20 8.82 -4.32
C MET A 210 9.20 8.68 -3.17
N PHE A 211 9.30 9.58 -2.22
CA PHE A 211 8.33 9.75 -1.17
C PHE A 211 7.32 10.79 -1.61
N LEU A 212 6.09 10.36 -1.70
CA LEU A 212 4.98 11.23 -2.03
C LEU A 212 4.08 11.40 -0.81
N ARG A 213 3.64 12.62 -0.58
CA ARG A 213 2.71 12.99 0.46
C ARG A 213 1.52 13.71 -0.13
N LYS A 214 0.38 13.51 0.48
CA LYS A 214 -0.83 14.28 0.21
C LYS A 214 -1.29 14.89 1.52
N ASP A 215 -1.36 16.21 1.53
CA ASP A 215 -2.00 17.02 2.54
C ASP A 215 -3.46 17.25 2.13
N GLN A 216 -4.35 17.44 3.10
CA GLN A 216 -5.78 17.67 2.87
C GLN A 216 -6.47 16.50 2.14
N LEU A 217 -6.59 15.37 2.85
CA LEU A 217 -7.36 14.22 2.40
C LEU A 217 -8.84 14.56 2.19
#